data_296ef430915410e7434b8ce0a6e98f63
#
_entry.id   296ef430915410e7434b8ce0a6e98f63
#
_cell.length_a   1.000
_cell.length_b   1.000
_cell.length_c   1.000
_cell.angle_alpha   90.00
_cell.angle_beta   90.00
_cell.angle_gamma   90.00
#
_symmetry.space_group_name_H-M   'P 1'
#
loop_
_entity.id
_entity.type
_entity.pdbx_description
1 polymer ?
#
loop_
_entity_poly.entity_id
_entity_poly.type
_entity_poly.pdbx_seq_one_letter_code
_entity_poly.pdbx_strand_id
1 'polypeptide(L)'
;MPDPYETRMVSPRHLKERIEAERTGIPFVYWMDDGGEQHILMLTADHTRVTIGRRDQSDVPLTWDAEVSRAHALLEPIGGEWTLIDDGLALNGSFVNGSRIRGRHRLEDKDHMYFGQTRVVYREPESDPGSQSTARALESPAGIPLTETQRKLLIALCRPVESGSATPATNPQIAAEVHLSVDAVKAHMRHLFDRFELGDLPQNEKRQQLVAIVRGSGLLSPHDF
;
A
#
# COMPACT_ATOMS: atom_id res chain seq x y z
N MET A 1 21.82 -21.01 -9.93
CA MET A 1 21.23 -20.91 -11.26
C MET A 1 20.52 -19.57 -11.34
N PRO A 2 20.69 -18.78 -12.40
CA PRO A 2 19.92 -17.55 -12.54
C PRO A 2 18.43 -17.91 -12.64
N ASP A 3 17.60 -17.10 -11.98
CA ASP A 3 16.14 -17.24 -12.00
C ASP A 3 15.64 -17.13 -13.45
N PRO A 4 14.94 -18.16 -14.00
CA PRO A 4 14.45 -18.12 -15.36
C PRO A 4 13.44 -16.97 -15.62
N TYR A 5 13.01 -16.26 -14.58
CA TYR A 5 12.09 -15.13 -14.67
C TYR A 5 12.78 -13.75 -14.70
N GLU A 6 14.10 -13.68 -14.47
CA GLU A 6 14.86 -12.41 -14.56
C GLU A 6 15.01 -11.90 -16.01
N THR A 7 14.81 -12.75 -17.02
CA THR A 7 15.13 -12.40 -18.41
C THR A 7 13.94 -11.82 -19.21
N ARG A 8 12.73 -11.74 -18.65
CA ARG A 8 11.67 -10.96 -19.29
C ARG A 8 11.93 -9.49 -19.01
N MET A 9 12.36 -8.76 -20.03
CA MET A 9 12.59 -7.31 -19.99
C MET A 9 11.36 -6.64 -19.39
N VAL A 10 11.54 -6.12 -18.17
CA VAL A 10 10.52 -5.30 -17.51
C VAL A 10 10.23 -4.11 -18.40
N SER A 11 9.00 -3.97 -18.86
CA SER A 11 8.65 -2.84 -19.72
C SER A 11 8.83 -1.53 -18.95
N PRO A 12 9.22 -0.43 -19.63
CA PRO A 12 9.32 0.87 -18.97
C PRO A 12 8.02 1.29 -18.28
N ARG A 13 6.86 0.86 -18.79
CA ARG A 13 5.54 1.08 -18.20
C ARG A 13 5.42 0.35 -16.86
N HIS A 14 5.76 -0.93 -16.80
CA HIS A 14 5.70 -1.73 -15.57
C HIS A 14 6.63 -1.18 -14.48
N LEU A 15 7.83 -0.72 -14.89
CA LEU A 15 8.75 -0.09 -13.94
C LEU A 15 8.16 1.21 -13.37
N LYS A 16 7.57 2.04 -14.22
CA LYS A 16 6.92 3.29 -13.81
C LYS A 16 5.79 3.01 -12.80
N GLU A 17 4.90 2.07 -13.11
CA GLU A 17 3.78 1.68 -12.24
C GLU A 17 4.27 1.22 -10.86
N ARG A 18 5.35 0.43 -10.80
CA ARG A 18 5.96 0.01 -9.53
C ARG A 18 6.57 1.18 -8.76
N ILE A 19 7.28 2.07 -9.43
CA ILE A 19 7.85 3.26 -8.79
C ILE A 19 6.73 4.15 -8.23
N GLU A 20 5.61 4.29 -8.95
CA GLU A 20 4.45 5.02 -8.46
C GLU A 20 3.84 4.35 -7.23
N ALA A 21 3.70 3.02 -7.24
CA ALA A 21 3.23 2.26 -6.08
C ALA A 21 4.18 2.41 -4.88
N GLU A 22 5.50 2.30 -5.08
CA GLU A 22 6.51 2.49 -4.03
C GLU A 22 6.44 3.88 -3.39
N ARG A 23 6.23 4.92 -4.19
CA ARG A 23 6.11 6.30 -3.70
C ARG A 23 4.92 6.52 -2.78
N THR A 24 3.94 5.64 -2.79
CA THR A 24 2.80 5.74 -1.86
C THR A 24 3.19 5.44 -0.42
N GLY A 25 4.27 4.71 -0.19
CA GLY A 25 4.65 4.19 1.13
C GLY A 25 3.68 3.13 1.68
N ILE A 26 2.71 2.68 0.87
CA ILE A 26 1.75 1.63 1.25
C ILE A 26 2.32 0.29 0.79
N PRO A 27 2.34 -0.76 1.63
CA PRO A 27 2.71 -2.09 1.20
C PRO A 27 1.85 -2.57 0.02
N PHE A 28 2.43 -3.35 -0.88
CA PHE A 28 1.72 -3.87 -2.03
C PHE A 28 2.31 -5.20 -2.49
N VAL A 29 1.52 -5.95 -3.26
CA VAL A 29 2.00 -7.10 -4.02
C VAL A 29 1.88 -6.82 -5.51
N TYR A 30 2.79 -7.39 -6.30
CA TYR A 30 2.69 -7.35 -7.75
C TYR A 30 3.04 -8.69 -8.38
N TRP A 31 2.44 -8.98 -9.53
CA TRP A 31 2.69 -10.18 -10.30
C TRP A 31 2.50 -9.92 -11.79
N MET A 32 2.93 -10.88 -12.59
CA MET A 32 2.71 -10.88 -14.03
C MET A 32 1.72 -12.00 -14.36
N ASP A 33 0.76 -11.73 -15.23
CA ASP A 33 -0.10 -12.76 -15.78
C ASP A 33 0.60 -13.53 -16.94
N ASP A 34 -0.10 -14.51 -17.51
CA ASP A 34 0.41 -15.31 -18.65
C ASP A 34 0.53 -14.48 -19.93
N GLY A 35 -0.22 -13.39 -20.06
CA GLY A 35 -0.10 -12.41 -21.14
C GLY A 35 1.12 -11.49 -20.98
N GLY A 36 1.76 -11.47 -19.82
CA GLY A 36 2.87 -10.60 -19.48
C GLY A 36 2.44 -9.19 -19.05
N GLU A 37 1.17 -9.00 -18.70
CA GLU A 37 0.70 -7.75 -18.08
C GLU A 37 0.99 -7.76 -16.58
N GLN A 38 1.40 -6.62 -16.05
CA GLN A 38 1.68 -6.45 -14.63
C GLN A 38 0.42 -6.05 -13.88
N HIS A 39 0.19 -6.72 -12.76
CA HIS A 39 -0.86 -6.37 -11.80
C HIS A 39 -0.24 -5.91 -10.49
N ILE A 40 -0.84 -4.92 -9.87
CA ILE A 40 -0.43 -4.39 -8.56
C ILE A 40 -1.66 -4.31 -7.66
N LEU A 41 -1.58 -4.90 -6.47
CA LEU A 41 -2.59 -4.78 -5.43
C LEU A 41 -1.98 -4.05 -4.23
N MET A 42 -2.49 -2.86 -3.93
CA MET A 42 -2.10 -2.09 -2.75
C MET A 42 -2.72 -2.72 -1.50
N LEU A 43 -1.91 -3.01 -0.51
CA LEU A 43 -2.32 -3.62 0.76
C LEU A 43 -2.67 -2.51 1.77
N THR A 44 -3.82 -1.91 1.57
CA THR A 44 -4.32 -0.80 2.41
C THR A 44 -4.88 -1.30 3.74
N ALA A 45 -5.10 -0.40 4.69
CA ALA A 45 -5.64 -0.74 6.01
C ALA A 45 -7.05 -1.37 5.96
N ASP A 46 -7.79 -1.17 4.86
CA ASP A 46 -9.11 -1.79 4.64
C ASP A 46 -9.01 -3.30 4.40
N HIS A 47 -7.85 -3.78 3.98
CA HIS A 47 -7.63 -5.19 3.75
C HIS A 47 -7.36 -5.90 5.07
N THR A 48 -8.39 -6.49 5.66
CA THR A 48 -8.25 -7.41 6.79
C THR A 48 -7.78 -8.79 6.34
N ARG A 49 -8.01 -9.12 5.07
CA ARG A 49 -7.63 -10.38 4.43
C ARG A 49 -7.55 -10.17 2.92
N VAL A 50 -6.52 -10.72 2.30
CA VAL A 50 -6.34 -10.80 0.85
C VAL A 50 -6.21 -12.26 0.45
N THR A 51 -7.05 -12.69 -0.50
CA THR A 51 -7.11 -14.07 -0.97
C THR A 51 -6.23 -14.26 -2.20
N ILE A 52 -5.46 -15.34 -2.23
CA ILE A 52 -4.63 -15.74 -3.39
C ILE A 52 -5.11 -17.08 -3.89
N GLY A 53 -5.38 -17.19 -5.18
CA GLY A 53 -5.82 -18.46 -5.74
C GLY A 53 -6.24 -18.40 -7.19
N ARG A 54 -6.60 -19.57 -7.74
CA ARG A 54 -7.00 -19.72 -9.13
C ARG A 54 -8.46 -19.29 -9.43
N ARG A 55 -9.21 -18.86 -8.41
CA ARG A 55 -10.57 -18.32 -8.64
C ARG A 55 -10.47 -16.88 -9.14
N ASP A 56 -11.35 -16.52 -10.09
CA ASP A 56 -11.48 -15.14 -10.59
C ASP A 56 -11.85 -14.15 -9.48
N GLN A 57 -12.55 -14.62 -8.44
CA GLN A 57 -12.98 -13.80 -7.30
C GLN A 57 -11.91 -13.65 -6.24
N SER A 58 -10.72 -14.24 -6.43
CA SER A 58 -9.58 -13.98 -5.53
C SER A 58 -9.09 -12.55 -5.70
N ASP A 59 -8.59 -11.94 -4.63
CA ASP A 59 -8.00 -10.61 -4.70
C ASP A 59 -6.71 -10.62 -5.54
N VAL A 60 -5.98 -11.75 -5.50
CA VAL A 60 -4.85 -12.07 -6.39
C VAL A 60 -5.26 -13.29 -7.21
N PRO A 61 -5.93 -13.09 -8.36
CA PRO A 61 -6.39 -14.18 -9.20
C PRO A 61 -5.27 -14.70 -10.09
N LEU A 62 -4.90 -15.96 -9.93
CA LEU A 62 -3.88 -16.66 -10.71
C LEU A 62 -4.54 -17.74 -11.58
N THR A 63 -5.49 -17.32 -12.41
CA THR A 63 -6.45 -18.19 -13.13
C THR A 63 -5.80 -19.07 -14.17
N TRP A 64 -4.69 -18.64 -14.76
CA TRP A 64 -3.93 -19.34 -15.80
C TRP A 64 -3.06 -20.47 -15.26
N ASP A 65 -2.73 -20.44 -13.95
CA ASP A 65 -1.79 -21.41 -13.39
C ASP A 65 -2.54 -22.62 -12.79
N ALA A 66 -2.48 -23.76 -13.49
CA ALA A 66 -3.15 -24.98 -13.08
C ALA A 66 -2.60 -25.59 -11.78
N GLU A 67 -1.36 -25.24 -11.40
CA GLU A 67 -0.73 -25.72 -10.16
C GLU A 67 -1.20 -24.92 -8.92
N VAL A 68 -1.87 -23.79 -9.13
CA VAL A 68 -2.47 -22.98 -8.07
C VAL A 68 -3.82 -23.57 -7.65
N SER A 69 -4.03 -23.78 -6.37
CA SER A 69 -5.32 -24.21 -5.81
C SER A 69 -6.38 -23.12 -5.96
N ARG A 70 -7.67 -23.48 -6.00
CA ARG A 70 -8.79 -22.52 -6.09
C ARG A 70 -8.76 -21.47 -4.99
N ALA A 71 -8.50 -21.89 -3.74
CA ALA A 71 -8.08 -21.07 -2.63
C ALA A 71 -6.70 -21.60 -2.24
N HIS A 72 -5.66 -20.81 -2.45
CA HIS A 72 -4.28 -21.30 -2.29
C HIS A 72 -3.66 -20.79 -1.01
N ALA A 73 -3.69 -19.49 -0.79
CA ALA A 73 -3.12 -18.85 0.38
C ALA A 73 -3.88 -17.56 0.71
N LEU A 74 -3.57 -17.00 1.87
CA LEU A 74 -4.10 -15.73 2.34
C LEU A 74 -2.96 -14.80 2.75
N LEU A 75 -3.17 -13.50 2.59
CA LEU A 75 -2.37 -12.48 3.26
C LEU A 75 -3.25 -11.82 4.33
N GLU A 76 -2.75 -11.73 5.54
CA GLU A 76 -3.43 -11.05 6.66
C GLU A 76 -2.47 -10.12 7.39
N PRO A 77 -2.90 -8.93 7.80
CA PRO A 77 -2.12 -8.09 8.70
C PRO A 77 -2.20 -8.65 10.12
N ILE A 78 -1.09 -9.12 10.64
CA ILE A 78 -0.99 -9.67 12.00
C ILE A 78 0.03 -8.83 12.77
N GLY A 79 -0.41 -8.17 13.83
CA GLY A 79 0.48 -7.31 14.63
C GLY A 79 1.03 -6.09 13.88
N GLY A 80 0.35 -5.66 12.82
CA GLY A 80 0.80 -4.55 11.96
C GLY A 80 1.71 -4.97 10.81
N GLU A 81 2.00 -6.26 10.65
CA GLU A 81 2.88 -6.82 9.62
C GLU A 81 2.12 -7.81 8.73
N TRP A 82 2.37 -7.76 7.44
CA TRP A 82 1.74 -8.67 6.50
C TRP A 82 2.31 -10.07 6.61
N THR A 83 1.41 -11.03 6.74
CA THR A 83 1.73 -12.44 6.95
C THR A 83 1.08 -13.28 5.86
N LEU A 84 1.88 -14.10 5.19
CA LEU A 84 1.39 -15.13 4.26
C LEU A 84 0.96 -16.37 5.07
N ILE A 85 -0.24 -16.87 4.80
CA ILE A 85 -0.84 -18.02 5.49
C ILE A 85 -1.14 -19.12 4.47
N ASP A 86 -0.53 -20.28 4.67
CA ASP A 86 -0.84 -21.53 3.97
C ASP A 86 -1.11 -22.64 5.00
N ASP A 87 -2.36 -22.71 5.43
CA ASP A 87 -2.81 -23.69 6.42
C ASP A 87 -3.13 -25.07 5.79
N GLY A 88 -2.41 -25.44 4.73
CA GLY A 88 -2.58 -26.71 4.04
C GLY A 88 -3.71 -26.74 3.01
N LEU A 89 -4.23 -25.57 2.63
CA LEU A 89 -5.23 -25.43 1.56
C LEU A 89 -4.61 -25.63 0.16
N ALA A 90 -3.31 -25.39 0.04
CA ALA A 90 -2.58 -25.51 -1.21
C ALA A 90 -2.09 -26.94 -1.43
N LEU A 91 -2.50 -27.57 -2.53
CA LEU A 91 -2.05 -28.94 -2.88
C LEU A 91 -0.52 -28.99 -3.07
N ASN A 92 0.04 -28.02 -3.80
CA ASN A 92 1.47 -27.95 -4.10
C ASN A 92 2.26 -27.14 -3.04
N GLY A 93 1.55 -26.42 -2.15
CA GLY A 93 2.12 -25.56 -1.13
C GLY A 93 2.58 -24.21 -1.68
N SER A 94 2.84 -23.29 -0.75
CA SER A 94 3.36 -21.96 -1.01
C SER A 94 4.84 -21.89 -0.65
N PHE A 95 5.59 -21.06 -1.38
CA PHE A 95 7.02 -20.88 -1.14
C PHE A 95 7.34 -19.40 -0.99
N VAL A 96 8.27 -19.07 -0.11
CA VAL A 96 8.83 -17.73 0.02
C VAL A 96 10.34 -17.84 -0.12
N ASN A 97 10.92 -17.09 -1.06
CA ASN A 97 12.35 -17.09 -1.40
C ASN A 97 12.91 -18.51 -1.61
N GLY A 98 12.13 -19.38 -2.27
CA GLY A 98 12.49 -20.75 -2.56
C GLY A 98 12.28 -21.73 -1.39
N SER A 99 11.90 -21.28 -0.21
CA SER A 99 11.62 -22.13 0.95
C SER A 99 10.12 -22.40 1.06
N ARG A 100 9.72 -23.67 1.16
CA ARG A 100 8.32 -24.03 1.38
C ARG A 100 7.86 -23.57 2.76
N ILE A 101 6.76 -22.82 2.80
CA ILE A 101 6.14 -22.43 4.07
C ILE A 101 5.14 -23.50 4.55
N ARG A 102 4.90 -23.50 5.85
CA ARG A 102 3.84 -24.27 6.49
C ARG A 102 3.21 -23.41 7.57
N GLY A 103 1.91 -23.17 7.46
CA GLY A 103 1.20 -22.29 8.37
C GLY A 103 1.45 -20.82 8.04
N ARG A 104 2.03 -20.07 8.94
CA ARG A 104 2.17 -18.61 8.87
C ARG A 104 3.61 -18.19 8.63
N HIS A 105 3.82 -17.25 7.71
CA HIS A 105 5.11 -16.67 7.39
C HIS A 105 4.99 -15.14 7.31
N ARG A 106 5.70 -14.43 8.19
CA ARG A 106 5.79 -12.98 8.13
C ARG A 106 6.54 -12.57 6.87
N LEU A 107 5.99 -11.62 6.11
CA LEU A 107 6.62 -11.10 4.91
C LEU A 107 7.58 -9.95 5.23
N GLU A 108 8.67 -9.89 4.47
CA GLU A 108 9.65 -8.82 4.47
C GLU A 108 9.69 -8.15 3.09
N ASP A 109 10.16 -6.89 3.01
CA ASP A 109 10.28 -6.20 1.73
C ASP A 109 11.11 -7.03 0.73
N LYS A 110 10.62 -7.09 -0.51
CA LYS A 110 11.20 -7.87 -1.62
C LYS A 110 11.05 -9.38 -1.50
N ASP A 111 10.22 -9.89 -0.60
CA ASP A 111 9.93 -11.32 -0.58
C ASP A 111 9.28 -11.78 -1.88
N HIS A 112 9.81 -12.85 -2.42
CA HIS A 112 9.31 -13.54 -3.60
C HIS A 112 8.46 -14.73 -3.18
N MET A 113 7.16 -14.60 -3.30
CA MET A 113 6.21 -15.68 -3.07
C MET A 113 5.97 -16.44 -4.37
N TYR A 114 5.90 -17.78 -4.29
CA TYR A 114 5.60 -18.63 -5.42
C TYR A 114 4.38 -19.49 -5.11
N PHE A 115 3.42 -19.46 -6.02
CA PHE A 115 2.20 -20.24 -6.02
C PHE A 115 2.14 -20.98 -7.35
N GLY A 116 2.32 -22.32 -7.32
CA GLY A 116 2.57 -23.07 -8.56
C GLY A 116 3.81 -22.53 -9.26
N GLN A 117 3.64 -22.10 -10.50
CA GLN A 117 4.70 -21.50 -11.33
C GLN A 117 4.67 -19.95 -11.30
N THR A 118 3.67 -19.37 -10.64
CA THR A 118 3.49 -17.91 -10.64
C THR A 118 4.23 -17.27 -9.47
N ARG A 119 5.04 -16.26 -9.79
CA ARG A 119 5.73 -15.41 -8.80
C ARG A 119 4.88 -14.19 -8.48
N VAL A 120 4.66 -13.97 -7.19
CA VAL A 120 4.09 -12.75 -6.61
C VAL A 120 5.15 -12.12 -5.71
N VAL A 121 5.42 -10.84 -5.87
CA VAL A 121 6.43 -10.14 -5.07
C VAL A 121 5.74 -9.22 -4.07
N TYR A 122 6.12 -9.33 -2.81
CA TYR A 122 5.72 -8.42 -1.76
C TYR A 122 6.68 -7.24 -1.71
N ARG A 123 6.13 -6.06 -1.55
CA ARG A 123 6.88 -4.83 -1.33
C ARG A 123 6.31 -4.11 -0.12
N GLU A 124 7.21 -3.77 0.76
CA GLU A 124 6.97 -2.87 1.88
C GLU A 124 7.92 -1.69 1.72
N PRO A 125 7.50 -0.66 0.96
CA PRO A 125 8.36 0.48 0.73
C PRO A 125 8.74 1.07 2.08
N GLU A 126 10.02 1.07 2.40
CA GLU A 126 10.52 1.83 3.54
C GLU A 126 10.02 3.27 3.35
N SER A 127 9.35 3.78 4.35
CA SER A 127 9.16 5.22 4.45
C SER A 127 10.56 5.82 4.40
N ASP A 128 10.93 6.38 3.28
CA ASP A 128 12.24 6.83 2.80
C ASP A 128 13.35 6.86 3.88
N PRO A 129 14.38 5.99 3.86
CA PRO A 129 15.48 6.03 4.84
C PRO A 129 16.33 7.30 4.72
N GLY A 130 16.16 8.10 3.65
CA GLY A 130 16.66 9.48 3.60
C GLY A 130 15.99 10.36 4.66
N SER A 131 14.87 9.96 5.23
CA SER A 131 14.20 10.58 6.36
C SER A 131 14.59 9.97 7.71
N GLN A 132 15.45 8.92 7.77
CA GLN A 132 16.11 8.45 9.00
C GLN A 132 17.35 9.26 9.37
N SER A 133 17.60 10.40 8.73
CA SER A 133 18.39 11.44 9.31
C SER A 133 17.68 11.94 10.56
N THR A 134 18.00 11.32 11.74
CA THR A 134 17.77 11.90 13.07
C THR A 134 16.48 12.74 13.24
N ALA A 135 15.39 12.33 12.62
CA ALA A 135 14.08 12.74 13.08
C ALA A 135 13.84 11.94 14.37
N ARG A 136 14.45 12.41 15.47
CA ARG A 136 13.81 12.36 16.76
C ARG A 136 12.32 12.44 16.49
N ALA A 137 11.59 11.37 16.84
CA ALA A 137 10.14 11.44 16.83
C ALA A 137 9.79 12.74 17.51
N LEU A 138 9.45 13.75 16.73
CA LEU A 138 8.71 14.88 17.24
C LEU A 138 7.40 14.24 17.67
N GLU A 139 7.30 13.96 18.95
CA GLU A 139 6.04 13.60 19.58
C GLU A 139 5.07 14.69 19.17
N SER A 140 4.29 14.41 18.11
CA SER A 140 3.16 15.25 17.77
C SER A 140 2.29 15.29 19.01
N PRO A 141 1.81 16.44 19.44
CA PRO A 141 0.97 16.57 20.64
C PRO A 141 -0.22 15.61 20.67
N ALA A 142 -0.61 15.06 19.51
CA ALA A 142 -1.70 14.11 19.36
C ALA A 142 -1.27 12.63 19.40
N GLY A 143 0.04 12.31 19.52
CA GLY A 143 0.51 10.92 19.61
C GLY A 143 0.31 10.08 18.31
N ILE A 144 -0.04 10.68 17.19
CA ILE A 144 -0.30 10.01 15.92
C ILE A 144 0.94 10.17 15.02
N PRO A 145 1.79 9.13 14.84
CA PRO A 145 2.95 9.23 13.95
C PRO A 145 2.48 9.32 12.49
N LEU A 146 2.88 10.37 11.78
CA LEU A 146 2.61 10.55 10.35
C LEU A 146 3.86 10.24 9.53
N THR A 147 3.70 9.56 8.40
CA THR A 147 4.78 9.44 7.42
C THR A 147 4.99 10.78 6.71
N GLU A 148 6.17 10.99 6.15
CA GLU A 148 6.50 12.21 5.39
C GLU A 148 5.50 12.45 4.23
N THR A 149 5.11 11.39 3.52
CA THR A 149 4.11 11.47 2.46
C THR A 149 2.74 11.87 3.01
N GLN A 150 2.31 11.29 4.13
CA GLN A 150 1.05 11.65 4.80
C GLN A 150 1.08 13.10 5.27
N ARG A 151 2.22 13.56 5.80
CA ARG A 151 2.40 14.96 6.20
C ARG A 151 2.27 15.90 5.00
N LYS A 152 2.95 15.62 3.87
CA LYS A 152 2.83 16.41 2.62
C LYS A 152 1.39 16.45 2.10
N LEU A 153 0.69 15.32 2.14
CA LEU A 153 -0.71 15.23 1.74
C LEU A 153 -1.64 16.08 2.63
N LEU A 154 -1.42 16.05 3.95
CA LEU A 154 -2.19 16.87 4.89
C LEU A 154 -1.90 18.37 4.71
N ILE A 155 -0.65 18.74 4.45
CA ILE A 155 -0.27 20.13 4.14
C ILE A 155 -0.99 20.59 2.87
N ALA A 156 -0.90 19.81 1.79
CA ALA A 156 -1.57 20.13 0.53
C ALA A 156 -3.10 20.18 0.67
N LEU A 157 -3.68 19.30 1.48
CA LEU A 157 -5.12 19.31 1.78
C LEU A 157 -5.56 20.59 2.50
N CYS A 158 -4.78 21.03 3.49
CA CYS A 158 -5.11 22.17 4.35
C CYS A 158 -4.76 23.53 3.72
N ARG A 159 -3.78 23.58 2.81
CA ARG A 159 -3.25 24.85 2.25
C ARG A 159 -4.30 25.80 1.69
N PRO A 160 -5.32 25.37 0.90
CA PRO A 160 -6.36 26.32 0.46
C PRO A 160 -7.12 26.95 1.63
N VAL A 161 -7.39 26.18 2.69
CA VAL A 161 -8.11 26.67 3.86
C VAL A 161 -7.26 27.68 4.66
N GLU A 162 -5.96 27.43 4.78
CA GLU A 162 -5.01 28.37 5.38
C GLU A 162 -4.87 29.66 4.57
N SER A 163 -5.02 29.55 3.24
CA SER A 163 -5.02 30.72 2.33
C SER A 163 -6.39 31.44 2.25
N GLY A 164 -7.35 31.07 3.12
CA GLY A 164 -8.67 31.73 3.20
C GLY A 164 -9.78 31.09 2.36
N SER A 165 -9.55 29.95 1.72
CA SER A 165 -10.61 29.21 1.03
C SER A 165 -11.57 28.54 2.02
N ALA A 166 -12.86 28.47 1.66
CA ALA A 166 -13.86 27.74 2.44
C ALA A 166 -13.78 26.21 2.28
N THR A 167 -13.01 25.71 1.30
CA THR A 167 -12.98 24.29 0.95
C THR A 167 -11.55 23.74 0.90
N PRO A 168 -11.33 22.51 1.43
CA PRO A 168 -10.05 21.81 1.30
C PRO A 168 -9.69 21.48 -0.15
N ALA A 169 -8.40 21.21 -0.41
CA ALA A 169 -7.93 20.81 -1.72
C ALA A 169 -8.59 19.52 -2.21
N THR A 170 -8.81 19.42 -3.51
CA THR A 170 -9.31 18.22 -4.22
C THR A 170 -8.17 17.23 -4.47
N ASN A 171 -8.49 15.94 -4.74
CA ASN A 171 -7.45 14.95 -5.07
C ASN A 171 -6.56 15.35 -6.25
N PRO A 172 -7.08 15.91 -7.36
CA PRO A 172 -6.22 16.38 -8.44
C PRO A 172 -5.30 17.53 -8.03
N GLN A 173 -5.75 18.45 -7.19
CA GLN A 173 -4.92 19.55 -6.67
C GLN A 173 -3.80 19.02 -5.76
N ILE A 174 -4.14 18.13 -4.84
CA ILE A 174 -3.15 17.46 -3.98
C ILE A 174 -2.16 16.69 -4.84
N ALA A 175 -2.64 15.90 -5.82
CA ALA A 175 -1.79 15.10 -6.71
C ALA A 175 -0.76 15.95 -7.47
N ALA A 176 -1.19 17.11 -7.98
CA ALA A 176 -0.31 18.04 -8.67
C ALA A 176 0.76 18.63 -7.73
N GLU A 177 0.40 18.94 -6.48
CA GLU A 177 1.30 19.54 -5.51
C GLU A 177 2.34 18.56 -4.97
N VAL A 178 1.90 17.33 -4.65
CA VAL A 178 2.80 16.30 -4.09
C VAL A 178 3.47 15.41 -5.14
N HIS A 179 3.22 15.68 -6.42
CA HIS A 179 3.76 14.91 -7.56
C HIS A 179 3.41 13.42 -7.52
N LEU A 180 2.18 13.09 -7.10
CA LEU A 180 1.62 11.74 -7.09
C LEU A 180 0.49 11.60 -8.11
N SER A 181 0.14 10.34 -8.44
CA SER A 181 -1.09 10.08 -9.21
C SER A 181 -2.34 10.36 -8.36
N VAL A 182 -3.46 10.69 -9.02
CA VAL A 182 -4.74 10.92 -8.33
C VAL A 182 -5.19 9.68 -7.56
N ASP A 183 -4.90 8.48 -8.08
CA ASP A 183 -5.28 7.23 -7.44
C ASP A 183 -4.40 6.92 -6.22
N ALA A 184 -3.11 7.25 -6.27
CA ALA A 184 -2.25 7.20 -5.10
C ALA A 184 -2.75 8.15 -4.00
N VAL A 185 -3.13 9.39 -4.37
CA VAL A 185 -3.72 10.34 -3.41
C VAL A 185 -5.02 9.79 -2.81
N LYS A 186 -5.90 9.15 -3.61
CA LYS A 186 -7.12 8.52 -3.09
C LYS A 186 -6.81 7.43 -2.06
N ALA A 187 -5.81 6.58 -2.34
CA ALA A 187 -5.40 5.51 -1.42
C ALA A 187 -4.90 6.09 -0.09
N HIS A 188 -4.01 7.07 -0.14
CA HIS A 188 -3.52 7.74 1.07
C HIS A 188 -4.62 8.46 1.84
N MET A 189 -5.52 9.18 1.14
CA MET A 189 -6.63 9.88 1.78
C MET A 189 -7.58 8.91 2.48
N ARG A 190 -7.84 7.74 1.89
CA ARG A 190 -8.64 6.69 2.54
C ARG A 190 -7.97 6.24 3.83
N HIS A 191 -6.68 5.90 3.76
CA HIS A 191 -5.90 5.49 4.94
C HIS A 191 -5.89 6.58 6.04
N LEU A 192 -5.81 7.86 5.67
CA LEU A 192 -5.92 8.95 6.63
C LEU A 192 -7.31 9.03 7.25
N PHE A 193 -8.39 8.88 6.45
CA PHE A 193 -9.75 8.86 6.99
C PHE A 193 -9.98 7.73 7.98
N ASP A 194 -9.48 6.54 7.69
CA ASP A 194 -9.60 5.38 8.59
C ASP A 194 -8.80 5.61 9.87
N ARG A 195 -7.60 6.13 9.75
CA ARG A 195 -6.71 6.40 10.88
C ARG A 195 -7.27 7.47 11.84
N PHE A 196 -8.02 8.42 11.31
CA PHE A 196 -8.69 9.46 12.09
C PHE A 196 -10.15 9.12 12.40
N GLU A 197 -10.55 7.86 12.21
CA GLU A 197 -11.90 7.34 12.51
C GLU A 197 -13.03 8.09 11.79
N LEU A 198 -12.78 8.54 10.57
CA LEU A 198 -13.74 9.29 9.75
C LEU A 198 -14.50 8.40 8.75
N GLY A 199 -14.33 7.09 8.81
CA GLY A 199 -14.87 6.11 7.86
C GLY A 199 -16.36 6.22 7.59
N ASP A 200 -17.16 6.54 8.59
CA ASP A 200 -18.64 6.56 8.53
C ASP A 200 -19.23 7.88 8.00
N LEU A 201 -18.41 8.91 7.76
CA LEU A 201 -18.90 10.21 7.30
C LEU A 201 -19.08 10.25 5.76
N PRO A 202 -19.97 11.12 5.24
CA PRO A 202 -20.03 11.45 3.82
C PRO A 202 -18.71 12.02 3.30
N GLN A 203 -18.39 11.72 2.03
CA GLN A 203 -17.09 12.07 1.40
C GLN A 203 -16.70 13.55 1.58
N ASN A 204 -17.65 14.46 1.46
CA ASN A 204 -17.39 15.91 1.60
C ASN A 204 -17.09 16.30 3.05
N GLU A 205 -17.74 15.65 3.99
CA GLU A 205 -17.58 15.91 5.42
C GLU A 205 -16.25 15.35 5.94
N LYS A 206 -15.82 14.15 5.46
CA LYS A 206 -14.52 13.54 5.81
C LYS A 206 -13.37 14.52 5.66
N ARG A 207 -13.31 15.24 4.55
CA ARG A 207 -12.22 16.19 4.28
C ARG A 207 -12.24 17.40 5.19
N GLN A 208 -13.43 17.97 5.42
CA GLN A 208 -13.58 19.12 6.31
C GLN A 208 -13.23 18.73 7.74
N GLN A 209 -13.70 17.56 8.18
CA GLN A 209 -13.42 17.05 9.50
C GLN A 209 -11.93 16.74 9.69
N LEU A 210 -11.28 16.14 8.69
CA LEU A 210 -9.84 15.88 8.73
C LEU A 210 -9.05 17.19 8.86
N VAL A 211 -9.38 18.22 8.09
CA VAL A 211 -8.76 19.55 8.22
C VAL A 211 -8.99 20.14 9.62
N ALA A 212 -10.20 20.03 10.16
CA ALA A 212 -10.51 20.53 11.50
C ALA A 212 -9.66 19.81 12.57
N ILE A 213 -9.54 18.48 12.49
CA ILE A 213 -8.71 17.70 13.41
C ILE A 213 -7.24 18.09 13.29
N VAL A 214 -6.69 18.17 12.07
CA VAL A 214 -5.29 18.52 11.83
C VAL A 214 -4.95 19.90 12.41
N ARG A 215 -5.83 20.87 12.23
CA ARG A 215 -5.66 22.22 12.79
C ARG A 215 -5.79 22.25 14.32
N GLY A 216 -6.71 21.48 14.87
CA GLY A 216 -6.96 21.45 16.33
C GLY A 216 -5.94 20.62 17.11
N SER A 217 -5.30 19.66 16.48
CA SER A 217 -4.38 18.72 17.14
C SER A 217 -2.92 19.18 17.18
N GLY A 218 -2.55 20.25 16.47
CA GLY A 218 -1.15 20.67 16.35
C GLY A 218 -0.26 19.71 15.57
N LEU A 219 -0.86 18.81 14.77
CA LEU A 219 -0.14 17.87 13.87
C LEU A 219 0.69 18.59 12.81
N LEU A 220 0.24 19.74 12.37
CA LEU A 220 0.94 20.66 11.50
C LEU A 220 1.16 21.99 12.19
N SER A 221 2.32 22.58 12.00
CA SER A 221 2.65 23.90 12.50
C SER A 221 2.36 24.99 11.46
N PRO A 222 2.17 26.27 11.86
CA PRO A 222 2.02 27.37 10.91
C PRO A 222 3.21 27.51 9.93
N HIS A 223 4.37 26.95 10.25
CA HIS A 223 5.56 26.96 9.39
C HIS A 223 5.54 25.87 8.29
N ASP A 224 4.55 24.99 8.30
CA ASP A 224 4.41 23.90 7.32
C ASP A 224 3.66 24.36 6.03
N PHE A 225 3.07 25.57 6.03
CA PHE A 225 2.26 26.11 4.93
C PHE A 225 2.96 27.14 4.08
#